data_c249eb2b681b1c3a06119732d5901cdd
#
_entry.id   c249eb2b681b1c3a06119732d5901cdd
#
_cell.length_a   1.000
_cell.length_b   1.000
_cell.length_c   1.000
_cell.angle_alpha   90.00
_cell.angle_beta   90.00
_cell.angle_gamma   90.00
#
_symmetry.space_group_name_H-M   'P 1'
#
loop_
_entity.id
_entity.type
_entity.pdbx_description
1 polymer ?
#
loop_
_entity_poly.entity_id
_entity_poly.type
_entity_poly.pdbx_seq_one_letter_code
_entity_poly.pdbx_strand_id
1 'polypeptide(L)'
;MKIRDILNKDTATISFEVFPPKKSTDFGNVEAAALGIAALQPAYMSVTYGAGGSTKGHTIALAGEIQKQYNVPTVAHLTCVCADRSSIGAALTEMQAAGIENILALRGDIPKDFDGEVFTDFTHA
;
A
#
# COMPACT_ATOMS: atom_id res chain seq x y z
N MET A 1 7.99 -11.99 -3.99
CA MET A 1 7.08 -13.17 -4.10
C MET A 1 5.68 -12.69 -4.46
N LYS A 2 5.02 -13.32 -5.42
CA LYS A 2 3.67 -12.92 -5.85
C LYS A 2 2.60 -13.47 -4.90
N ILE A 3 1.66 -12.62 -4.50
CA ILE A 3 0.56 -13.02 -3.59
C ILE A 3 -0.28 -14.15 -4.17
N ARG A 4 -0.53 -14.17 -5.49
CA ARG A 4 -1.24 -15.27 -6.15
C ARG A 4 -0.61 -16.64 -5.88
N ASP A 5 0.72 -16.69 -5.76
CA ASP A 5 1.44 -17.96 -5.54
C ASP A 5 1.32 -18.41 -4.06
N ILE A 6 1.05 -17.47 -3.15
CA ILE A 6 0.74 -17.74 -1.75
C ILE A 6 -0.68 -18.29 -1.61
N LEU A 7 -1.65 -17.63 -2.29
CA LEU A 7 -3.07 -17.97 -2.18
C LEU A 7 -3.48 -19.23 -2.94
N ASN A 8 -2.66 -19.68 -3.90
CA ASN A 8 -2.91 -20.93 -4.66
C ASN A 8 -2.55 -22.21 -3.91
N LYS A 9 -2.26 -22.14 -2.62
CA LYS A 9 -1.97 -23.31 -1.78
C LYS A 9 -3.23 -23.78 -1.07
N ASP A 10 -3.43 -25.09 -0.97
CA ASP A 10 -4.54 -25.71 -0.24
C ASP A 10 -4.38 -25.61 1.30
N THR A 11 -3.78 -24.55 1.80
CA THR A 11 -3.53 -24.32 3.22
C THR A 11 -4.09 -22.97 3.63
N ALA A 12 -4.65 -22.89 4.83
CA ALA A 12 -5.06 -21.60 5.40
C ALA A 12 -3.86 -20.67 5.53
N THR A 13 -4.03 -19.42 5.11
CA THR A 13 -3.03 -18.37 5.21
C THR A 13 -3.52 -17.27 6.14
N ILE A 14 -2.62 -16.70 6.95
CA ILE A 14 -2.93 -15.55 7.81
C ILE A 14 -2.19 -14.34 7.21
N SER A 15 -2.93 -13.27 7.01
CA SER A 15 -2.39 -11.98 6.59
C SER A 15 -2.90 -10.86 7.50
N PHE A 16 -2.20 -9.75 7.52
CA PHE A 16 -2.61 -8.56 8.25
C PHE A 16 -2.65 -7.36 7.33
N GLU A 17 -3.58 -6.44 7.62
CA GLU A 17 -3.64 -5.14 6.98
C GLU A 17 -3.22 -4.06 7.97
N VAL A 18 -2.37 -3.13 7.53
CA VAL A 18 -1.88 -2.01 8.32
C VAL A 18 -2.22 -0.69 7.65
N PHE A 19 -2.48 0.32 8.47
CA PHE A 19 -2.90 1.64 8.05
C PHE A 19 -1.77 2.64 8.35
N PRO A 20 -1.09 3.18 7.33
CA PRO A 20 -0.09 4.21 7.57
C PRO A 20 -0.75 5.47 8.13
N PRO A 21 -0.08 6.19 9.02
CA PRO A 21 -0.64 7.38 9.64
C PRO A 21 -0.71 8.53 8.63
N LYS A 22 -1.69 9.42 8.81
CA LYS A 22 -1.81 10.65 8.01
C LYS A 22 -0.74 11.68 8.36
N LYS A 23 -0.27 11.68 9.62
CA LYS A 23 0.74 12.63 10.12
C LYS A 23 2.08 11.93 10.27
N SER A 24 3.14 12.56 9.78
CA SER A 24 4.51 12.02 9.90
C SER A 24 4.99 11.86 11.34
N THR A 25 4.45 12.65 12.28
CA THR A 25 4.75 12.53 13.72
C THR A 25 4.38 11.18 14.32
N ASP A 26 3.41 10.49 13.74
CA ASP A 26 2.90 9.21 14.24
C ASP A 26 3.52 8.02 13.50
N PHE A 27 4.36 8.27 12.48
CA PHE A 27 4.90 7.24 11.60
C PHE A 27 5.72 6.20 12.37
N GLY A 28 6.63 6.62 13.25
CA GLY A 28 7.49 5.70 14.00
C GLY A 28 6.72 4.71 14.89
N ASN A 29 5.62 5.15 15.51
CA ASN A 29 4.79 4.27 16.32
C ASN A 29 4.06 3.22 15.48
N VAL A 30 3.50 3.63 14.35
CA VAL A 30 2.82 2.72 13.41
C VAL A 30 3.81 1.76 12.76
N GLU A 31 4.99 2.25 12.37
CA GLU A 31 6.07 1.43 11.83
C GLU A 31 6.50 0.36 12.83
N ALA A 32 6.79 0.73 14.09
CA ALA A 32 7.18 -0.22 15.13
C ALA A 32 6.10 -1.29 15.36
N ALA A 33 4.83 -0.92 15.38
CA ALA A 33 3.72 -1.87 15.52
C ALA A 33 3.64 -2.82 14.29
N ALA A 34 3.75 -2.28 13.08
CA ALA A 34 3.73 -3.07 11.85
C ALA A 34 4.91 -4.04 11.75
N LEU A 35 6.10 -3.61 12.13
CA LEU A 35 7.29 -4.46 12.18
C LEU A 35 7.16 -5.55 13.27
N GLY A 36 6.54 -5.23 14.40
CA GLY A 36 6.20 -6.23 15.42
C GLY A 36 5.25 -7.32 14.90
N ILE A 37 4.27 -6.96 14.06
CA ILE A 37 3.40 -7.93 13.39
C ILE A 37 4.18 -8.71 12.33
N ALA A 38 5.04 -8.06 11.55
CA ALA A 38 5.87 -8.71 10.53
C ALA A 38 6.82 -9.76 11.13
N ALA A 39 7.30 -9.53 12.36
CA ALA A 39 8.13 -10.49 13.10
C ALA A 39 7.42 -11.83 13.38
N LEU A 40 6.08 -11.85 13.38
CA LEU A 40 5.28 -13.07 13.49
C LEU A 40 5.24 -13.89 12.19
N GLN A 41 5.88 -13.41 11.12
CA GLN A 41 5.98 -14.09 9.83
C GLN A 41 4.62 -14.45 9.20
N PRO A 42 3.68 -13.50 9.07
CA PRO A 42 2.45 -13.75 8.34
C PRO A 42 2.74 -14.11 6.87
N ALA A 43 1.76 -14.72 6.20
CA ALA A 43 1.92 -15.10 4.80
C ALA A 43 2.17 -13.88 3.88
N TYR A 44 1.55 -12.77 4.19
CA TYR A 44 1.80 -11.45 3.60
C TYR A 44 1.18 -10.34 4.46
N MET A 45 1.51 -9.09 4.17
CA MET A 45 0.87 -7.92 4.78
C MET A 45 0.40 -6.94 3.71
N SER A 46 -0.78 -6.37 3.88
CA SER A 46 -1.25 -5.27 3.04
C SER A 46 -1.10 -3.92 3.75
N VAL A 47 -0.77 -2.89 2.98
CA VAL A 47 -0.60 -1.52 3.49
C VAL A 47 -1.55 -0.61 2.74
N THR A 48 -2.48 0.01 3.46
CA THR A 48 -3.53 0.84 2.87
C THR A 48 -2.98 2.15 2.29
N TYR A 49 -3.78 2.78 1.43
CA TYR A 49 -3.45 4.03 0.75
C TYR A 49 -4.53 5.06 1.08
N GLY A 50 -4.14 6.20 1.61
CA GLY A 50 -5.09 7.23 2.02
C GLY A 50 -5.87 7.82 0.84
N ALA A 51 -7.08 8.31 1.13
CA ALA A 51 -7.94 8.94 0.14
C ALA A 51 -7.20 10.03 -0.64
N GLY A 52 -7.32 10.01 -1.99
CA GLY A 52 -6.61 10.94 -2.86
C GLY A 52 -5.07 10.90 -2.77
N GLY A 53 -4.49 9.79 -2.31
CA GLY A 53 -3.05 9.64 -2.20
C GLY A 53 -2.41 10.30 -0.99
N SER A 54 -3.20 10.71 0.00
CA SER A 54 -2.72 11.47 1.17
C SER A 54 -1.65 10.77 2.01
N THR A 55 -1.52 9.45 1.91
CA THR A 55 -0.49 8.67 2.62
C THR A 55 0.51 7.97 1.69
N LYS A 56 0.61 8.37 0.42
CA LYS A 56 1.46 7.71 -0.60
C LYS A 56 2.87 7.39 -0.09
N GLY A 57 3.59 8.38 0.41
CA GLY A 57 4.96 8.20 0.90
C GLY A 57 5.05 7.25 2.08
N HIS A 58 4.11 7.36 3.03
CA HIS A 58 4.05 6.48 4.19
C HIS A 58 3.70 5.03 3.80
N THR A 59 2.79 4.83 2.83
CA THR A 59 2.43 3.51 2.31
C THR A 59 3.64 2.80 1.71
N ILE A 60 4.38 3.50 0.84
CA ILE A 60 5.55 2.95 0.15
C ILE A 60 6.68 2.66 1.15
N ALA A 61 6.95 3.61 2.06
CA ALA A 61 7.98 3.44 3.08
C ALA A 61 7.70 2.23 3.98
N LEU A 62 6.48 2.15 4.52
CA LEU A 62 6.10 1.07 5.44
C LEU A 62 6.12 -0.31 4.76
N ALA A 63 5.55 -0.41 3.55
CA ALA A 63 5.57 -1.66 2.78
C ALA A 63 7.01 -2.11 2.45
N GLY A 64 7.88 -1.17 2.06
CA GLY A 64 9.28 -1.44 1.78
C GLY A 64 10.06 -1.90 3.00
N GLU A 65 9.86 -1.26 4.16
CA GLU A 65 10.54 -1.65 5.41
C GLU A 65 10.10 -3.04 5.91
N ILE A 66 8.82 -3.38 5.83
CA ILE A 66 8.33 -4.73 6.17
C ILE A 66 9.05 -5.79 5.32
N GLN A 67 9.12 -5.60 3.99
CA GLN A 67 9.82 -6.54 3.11
C GLN A 67 11.31 -6.63 3.41
N LYS A 68 11.97 -5.48 3.59
CA LYS A 68 13.42 -5.39 3.78
C LYS A 68 13.88 -6.03 5.08
N GLN A 69 13.16 -5.79 6.19
CA GLN A 69 13.58 -6.25 7.50
C GLN A 69 13.16 -7.70 7.81
N TYR A 70 11.98 -8.11 7.35
CA TYR A 70 11.39 -9.40 7.71
C TYR A 70 11.16 -10.34 6.54
N ASN A 71 11.43 -9.91 5.32
CA ASN A 71 11.18 -10.68 4.09
C ASN A 71 9.72 -11.16 3.95
N VAL A 72 8.78 -10.45 4.61
CA VAL A 72 7.35 -10.70 4.48
C VAL A 72 6.84 -10.03 3.20
N PRO A 73 6.19 -10.77 2.28
CA PRO A 73 5.63 -10.18 1.06
C PRO A 73 4.61 -9.10 1.40
N THR A 74 4.67 -7.95 0.73
CA THR A 74 3.72 -6.85 0.93
C THR A 74 2.84 -6.62 -0.29
N VAL A 75 1.62 -6.14 -0.04
CA VAL A 75 0.68 -5.60 -1.02
C VAL A 75 0.48 -4.12 -0.72
N ALA A 76 0.96 -3.24 -1.57
CA ALA A 76 0.66 -1.82 -1.45
C ALA A 76 -0.68 -1.52 -2.12
N HIS A 77 -1.61 -0.85 -1.41
CA HIS A 77 -2.79 -0.31 -2.06
C HIS A 77 -2.40 0.90 -2.92
N LEU A 78 -3.11 1.09 -4.02
CA LEU A 78 -2.96 2.25 -4.91
C LEU A 78 -4.33 2.66 -5.41
N THR A 79 -4.75 3.90 -5.10
CA THR A 79 -6.04 4.43 -5.53
C THR A 79 -5.90 5.30 -6.77
N CYS A 80 -6.88 5.23 -7.68
CA CYS A 80 -6.91 6.00 -8.93
C CYS A 80 -7.75 7.29 -8.80
N VAL A 81 -8.56 7.42 -7.75
CA VAL A 81 -9.37 8.63 -7.53
C VAL A 81 -8.47 9.86 -7.33
N CYS A 82 -8.83 10.97 -7.93
CA CYS A 82 -8.06 12.23 -7.90
C CYS A 82 -6.61 12.09 -8.43
N ALA A 83 -6.36 11.10 -9.29
CA ALA A 83 -5.06 10.85 -9.87
C ALA A 83 -5.13 10.80 -11.40
N ASP A 84 -4.09 11.26 -12.05
CA ASP A 84 -3.85 11.13 -13.48
C ASP A 84 -2.86 10.00 -13.80
N ARG A 85 -2.68 9.71 -15.09
CA ARG A 85 -1.72 8.66 -15.54
C ARG A 85 -0.29 8.96 -15.11
N SER A 86 0.10 10.23 -15.07
CA SER A 86 1.45 10.64 -14.69
C SER A 86 1.73 10.35 -13.23
N SER A 87 0.81 10.74 -12.33
CA SER A 87 0.93 10.50 -10.89
C SER A 87 0.88 9.02 -10.52
N ILE A 88 0.04 8.23 -11.20
CA ILE A 88 0.02 6.77 -11.03
C ILE A 88 1.34 6.17 -11.53
N GLY A 89 1.83 6.58 -12.71
CA GLY A 89 3.13 6.12 -13.22
C GLY A 89 4.29 6.42 -12.27
N ALA A 90 4.32 7.62 -11.70
CA ALA A 90 5.32 7.98 -10.70
C ALA A 90 5.21 7.11 -9.43
N ALA A 91 3.99 6.88 -8.92
CA ALA A 91 3.77 6.01 -7.77
C ALA A 91 4.23 4.57 -8.02
N LEU A 92 3.94 4.02 -9.19
CA LEU A 92 4.40 2.68 -9.59
C LEU A 92 5.92 2.58 -9.66
N THR A 93 6.58 3.62 -10.18
CA THR A 93 8.05 3.70 -10.23
C THR A 93 8.66 3.73 -8.83
N GLU A 94 8.09 4.51 -7.91
CA GLU A 94 8.53 4.56 -6.52
C GLU A 94 8.33 3.23 -5.80
N MET A 95 7.18 2.57 -5.99
CA MET A 95 6.89 1.24 -5.44
C MET A 95 7.86 0.18 -5.96
N GLN A 96 8.16 0.21 -7.26
CA GLN A 96 9.13 -0.69 -7.87
C GLN A 96 10.54 -0.47 -7.30
N ALA A 97 10.96 0.79 -7.13
CA ALA A 97 12.24 1.15 -6.53
C ALA A 97 12.35 0.68 -5.06
N ALA A 98 11.23 0.66 -4.32
CA ALA A 98 11.13 0.11 -2.98
C ALA A 98 11.06 -1.44 -2.93
N GLY A 99 11.09 -2.12 -4.07
CA GLY A 99 11.01 -3.57 -4.16
C GLY A 99 9.60 -4.15 -3.99
N ILE A 100 8.57 -3.31 -4.03
CA ILE A 100 7.17 -3.75 -3.89
C ILE A 100 6.72 -4.40 -5.20
N GLU A 101 6.34 -5.68 -5.13
CA GLU A 101 5.97 -6.47 -6.32
C GLU A 101 4.46 -6.71 -6.46
N ASN A 102 3.67 -6.41 -5.42
CA ASN A 102 2.23 -6.67 -5.41
C ASN A 102 1.48 -5.38 -5.09
N ILE A 103 0.50 -5.06 -5.93
CA ILE A 103 -0.30 -3.84 -5.81
C ILE A 103 -1.77 -4.22 -5.86
N LEU A 104 -2.55 -3.64 -4.95
CA LEU A 104 -4.00 -3.70 -4.99
C LEU A 104 -4.50 -2.38 -5.60
N ALA A 105 -4.89 -2.43 -6.88
CA ALA A 105 -5.46 -1.30 -7.58
C ALA A 105 -6.92 -1.10 -7.13
N LEU A 106 -7.23 0.11 -6.66
CA LEU A 106 -8.53 0.48 -6.14
C LEU A 106 -9.02 1.79 -6.76
N ARG A 107 -10.32 1.95 -6.87
CA ARG A 107 -10.89 3.26 -7.22
C ARG A 107 -10.53 4.30 -6.15
N GLY A 108 -10.74 3.97 -4.89
CA GLY A 108 -10.59 4.85 -3.75
C GLY A 108 -11.82 5.72 -3.48
N ASP A 109 -11.82 6.39 -2.33
CA ASP A 109 -12.86 7.33 -1.92
C ASP A 109 -12.44 8.76 -2.22
N ILE A 110 -13.40 9.58 -2.63
CA ILE A 110 -13.18 11.01 -2.88
C ILE A 110 -12.91 11.71 -1.54
N PRO A 111 -11.79 12.45 -1.39
CA PRO A 111 -11.57 13.25 -0.20
C PRO A 111 -12.67 14.30 -0.01
N LYS A 112 -13.08 14.54 1.25
CA LYS A 112 -14.20 15.46 1.56
C LYS A 112 -13.98 16.89 1.08
N ASP A 113 -12.73 17.34 1.08
CA ASP A 113 -12.35 18.72 0.75
C ASP A 113 -11.74 18.82 -0.67
N PHE A 114 -12.00 17.82 -1.52
CA PHE A 114 -11.48 17.82 -2.90
C PHE A 114 -12.43 18.59 -3.82
N ASP A 115 -11.91 19.64 -4.45
CA ASP A 115 -12.63 20.55 -5.36
C ASP A 115 -12.21 20.42 -6.84
N GLY A 116 -11.27 19.52 -7.14
CA GLY A 116 -10.79 19.26 -8.50
C GLY A 116 -11.60 18.22 -9.27
N GLU A 117 -11.13 17.87 -10.47
CA GLU A 117 -11.69 16.76 -11.24
C GLU A 117 -11.34 15.42 -10.57
N VAL A 118 -12.35 14.63 -10.26
CA VAL A 118 -12.20 13.34 -9.54
C VAL A 118 -11.59 12.27 -10.42
N PHE A 119 -11.99 12.23 -11.71
CA PHE A 119 -11.51 11.29 -12.70
C PHE A 119 -11.06 12.05 -13.94
N THR A 120 -9.76 12.12 -14.14
CA THR A 120 -9.16 12.75 -15.31
C THR A 120 -8.91 11.74 -16.43
N ASP A 121 -8.28 10.61 -16.10
CA ASP A 121 -7.79 9.63 -17.06
C ASP A 121 -8.38 8.22 -16.85
N PHE A 122 -9.04 7.97 -15.72
CA PHE A 122 -9.52 6.65 -15.35
C PHE A 122 -11.03 6.65 -15.10
N THR A 123 -11.73 5.77 -15.80
CA THR A 123 -13.15 5.47 -15.54
C THR A 123 -13.33 4.32 -14.54
N HIS A 124 -12.28 3.51 -14.37
CA HIS A 124 -12.23 2.35 -13.46
C HIS A 124 -10.86 2.31 -12.77
N ALA A 125 -10.76 1.54 -11.70
CA ALA A 125 -9.50 1.26 -11.03
C ALA A 125 -8.64 0.28 -11.84
#